data_990245d97a5f72f8f124ecb128564eef
#
_entry.id   990245d97a5f72f8f124ecb128564eef
#
_cell.length_a   1.000
_cell.length_b   1.000
_cell.length_c   1.000
_cell.angle_alpha   90.00
_cell.angle_beta   90.00
_cell.angle_gamma   90.00
#
_symmetry.space_group_name_H-M   'P 1'
#
loop_
_entity.id
_entity.type
_entity.pdbx_description
1 polymer ?
#
loop_
_entity_poly.entity_id
_entity_poly.type
_entity_poly.pdbx_seq_one_letter_code
_entity_poly.pdbx_strand_id
1 'polypeptide(L)'
;REGNDPEAPVMELWPIHPDRVEVCRKDDARQTLYYEVRSETNGEKEPLESWQMFHIPSIITCDGIVGRGVIENARETIGAGIGAEKHAASSFGQGNMPKAVVKTKGNWNKELRDAFREEWKSIHQGANGDSVAVLGGDSDITPLSWSAQDSQYIETRQFGVEEIARWYGIPPHLLQHLLRATFSNVEELGRSFVEYSLNPWLETWEQAIAHKLLAPDDDEYYAEHNVDALMRGNAQARASYYTQMIASAVMTRNEARKLENMPAVDGGDTFLTQGANVPLDDDGKPESDF
;
A
#
# COMPACT_ATOMS: atom_id res chain seq x y z
N ARG A 1 -8.02 11.83 30.13
CA ARG A 1 -8.22 11.12 31.41
C ARG A 1 -8.91 12.04 32.38
N GLU A 2 -9.73 11.52 33.22
CA GLU A 2 -10.49 12.33 34.18
C GLU A 2 -9.56 13.03 35.17
N GLY A 3 -9.79 14.32 35.42
CA GLY A 3 -9.03 15.09 36.41
C GLY A 3 -7.54 15.29 36.09
N ASN A 4 -7.07 15.01 34.87
CA ASN A 4 -5.65 15.08 34.49
C ASN A 4 -4.76 14.10 35.29
N ASP A 5 -5.32 12.96 35.67
CA ASP A 5 -4.63 11.89 36.41
C ASP A 5 -4.07 10.85 35.44
N PRO A 6 -2.75 10.54 35.51
CA PRO A 6 -2.13 9.51 34.64
C PRO A 6 -2.72 8.11 34.79
N GLU A 7 -3.24 7.77 35.97
CA GLU A 7 -3.79 6.44 36.28
C GLU A 7 -5.28 6.34 35.98
N ALA A 8 -5.97 7.46 35.76
CA ALA A 8 -7.40 7.45 35.46
C ALA A 8 -7.66 6.86 34.07
N PRO A 9 -8.82 6.20 33.86
CA PRO A 9 -9.19 5.64 32.57
C PRO A 9 -9.28 6.73 31.48
N VAL A 10 -8.98 6.34 30.25
CA VAL A 10 -9.10 7.24 29.09
C VAL A 10 -10.59 7.40 28.76
N MET A 11 -11.09 8.63 28.82
CA MET A 11 -12.50 8.96 28.55
C MET A 11 -12.72 9.33 27.08
N GLU A 12 -11.80 10.07 26.48
CA GLU A 12 -11.93 10.60 25.12
C GLU A 12 -10.58 10.65 24.43
N LEU A 13 -10.59 10.49 23.09
CA LEU A 13 -9.45 10.66 22.21
C LEU A 13 -9.78 11.72 21.18
N TRP A 14 -8.96 12.76 21.11
CA TRP A 14 -9.10 13.83 20.14
C TRP A 14 -7.99 13.74 19.09
N PRO A 15 -8.32 13.58 17.79
CA PRO A 15 -7.32 13.55 16.75
C PRO A 15 -6.65 14.91 16.58
N ILE A 16 -5.32 14.92 16.55
CA ILE A 16 -4.51 16.12 16.33
C ILE A 16 -3.71 15.91 15.06
N HIS A 17 -3.71 16.92 14.18
CA HIS A 17 -2.92 16.83 12.94
C HIS A 17 -1.43 16.77 13.26
N PRO A 18 -0.64 15.85 12.68
CA PRO A 18 0.77 15.65 12.99
C PRO A 18 1.62 16.92 12.87
N ASP A 19 1.35 17.80 11.88
CA ASP A 19 2.09 19.04 11.67
C ASP A 19 1.96 20.05 12.83
N ARG A 20 1.02 19.82 13.74
CA ARG A 20 0.80 20.64 14.92
C ARG A 20 1.53 20.10 16.15
N VAL A 21 2.10 18.91 16.07
CA VAL A 21 2.72 18.21 17.19
C VAL A 21 4.22 18.15 16.99
N GLU A 22 4.97 18.66 17.94
CA GLU A 22 6.41 18.54 18.01
C GLU A 22 6.77 17.58 19.16
N VAL A 23 7.55 16.55 18.87
CA VAL A 23 8.02 15.59 19.88
C VAL A 23 9.31 16.10 20.48
N CYS A 24 9.30 16.33 21.78
CA CYS A 24 10.41 16.91 22.52
C CYS A 24 10.93 15.95 23.60
N ARG A 25 12.15 16.19 24.06
CA ARG A 25 12.75 15.48 25.20
C ARG A 25 13.03 16.45 26.32
N LYS A 26 12.69 16.07 27.54
CA LYS A 26 13.07 16.82 28.73
C LYS A 26 14.59 16.72 28.97
N ASP A 27 15.19 17.78 29.50
CA ASP A 27 16.57 17.73 29.93
C ASP A 27 16.67 17.08 31.32
N ASP A 28 16.25 15.82 31.40
CA ASP A 28 16.34 14.97 32.56
C ASP A 28 17.26 13.77 32.27
N ALA A 29 17.67 13.05 33.33
CA ALA A 29 18.54 11.88 33.21
C ALA A 29 17.92 10.73 32.33
N ARG A 30 16.61 10.72 32.17
CA ARG A 30 15.87 9.73 31.39
C ARG A 30 15.48 10.23 30.00
N GLN A 31 15.73 11.52 29.70
CA GLN A 31 15.28 12.17 28.46
C GLN A 31 13.79 11.90 28.17
N THR A 32 12.96 12.09 29.18
CA THR A 32 11.52 11.77 29.12
C THR A 32 10.85 12.54 27.98
N LEU A 33 10.06 11.83 27.19
CA LEU A 33 9.33 12.44 26.06
C LEU A 33 8.17 13.31 26.57
N TYR A 34 8.01 14.45 25.90
CA TYR A 34 6.81 15.28 25.99
C TYR A 34 6.47 15.83 24.60
N TYR A 35 5.30 16.40 24.46
CA TYR A 35 4.81 16.89 23.17
C TYR A 35 4.45 18.36 23.30
N GLU A 36 4.80 19.14 22.29
CA GLU A 36 4.32 20.52 22.14
C GLU A 36 3.27 20.56 21.03
N VAL A 37 2.05 20.91 21.41
CA VAL A 37 0.91 20.99 20.48
C VAL A 37 0.61 22.44 20.17
N ARG A 38 0.65 22.79 18.88
CA ARG A 38 0.29 24.15 18.43
C ARG A 38 -1.23 24.31 18.40
N SER A 39 -1.73 25.30 19.11
CA SER A 39 -3.14 25.68 19.10
C SER A 39 -3.56 26.19 17.72
N GLU A 40 -4.77 25.81 17.28
CA GLU A 40 -5.36 26.29 16.02
C GLU A 40 -5.76 27.75 16.07
N THR A 41 -6.12 28.24 17.27
CA THR A 41 -6.75 29.55 17.45
C THR A 41 -5.72 30.66 17.55
N ASN A 42 -4.69 30.50 18.37
CA ASN A 42 -3.71 31.54 18.69
C ASN A 42 -2.29 31.19 18.27
N GLY A 43 -2.03 29.95 17.82
CA GLY A 43 -0.71 29.47 17.41
C GLY A 43 0.27 29.24 18.58
N GLU A 44 -0.19 29.40 19.82
CA GLU A 44 0.63 29.13 21.01
C GLU A 44 0.89 27.62 21.14
N LYS A 45 2.05 27.27 21.70
CA LYS A 45 2.42 25.88 21.96
C LYS A 45 2.03 25.51 23.39
N GLU A 46 1.31 24.43 23.52
CA GLU A 46 0.91 23.85 24.81
C GLU A 46 1.71 22.55 25.02
N PRO A 47 2.43 22.41 26.14
CA PRO A 47 3.14 21.18 26.45
C PRO A 47 2.19 20.12 27.00
N LEU A 48 2.26 18.92 26.43
CA LEU A 48 1.55 17.74 26.89
C LEU A 48 2.54 16.67 27.34
N GLU A 49 2.26 16.03 28.45
CA GLU A 49 3.07 14.92 28.94
C GLU A 49 2.86 13.65 28.09
N SER A 50 3.82 12.73 28.13
CA SER A 50 3.78 11.50 27.35
C SER A 50 2.51 10.66 27.56
N TRP A 51 1.92 10.68 28.74
CA TRP A 51 0.72 9.96 29.06
C TRP A 51 -0.58 10.61 28.52
N GLN A 52 -0.52 11.90 28.17
CA GLN A 52 -1.63 12.64 27.57
C GLN A 52 -1.69 12.48 26.05
N MET A 53 -0.67 11.89 25.45
CA MET A 53 -0.57 11.74 24.00
C MET A 53 -0.60 10.27 23.60
N PHE A 54 -1.56 9.91 22.75
CA PHE A 54 -1.57 8.64 22.05
C PHE A 54 -0.84 8.79 20.72
N HIS A 55 0.46 8.47 20.73
CA HIS A 55 1.35 8.62 19.60
C HIS A 55 1.73 7.25 19.03
N ILE A 56 1.46 7.05 17.75
CA ILE A 56 1.88 5.87 16.99
C ILE A 56 2.83 6.37 15.89
N PRO A 57 4.14 6.15 16.04
CA PRO A 57 5.10 6.56 15.02
C PRO A 57 4.98 5.71 13.77
N SER A 58 5.36 6.28 12.62
CA SER A 58 5.55 5.50 11.39
C SER A 58 6.64 4.43 11.61
N ILE A 59 6.54 3.32 10.89
CA ILE A 59 7.56 2.25 10.88
C ILE A 59 8.91 2.81 10.42
N ILE A 60 8.92 3.81 9.54
CA ILE A 60 10.14 4.49 9.10
C ILE A 60 10.45 5.60 10.11
N THR A 61 11.48 5.40 10.91
CA THR A 61 11.96 6.38 11.90
C THR A 61 13.45 6.65 11.71
N CYS A 62 13.94 7.80 12.20
CA CYS A 62 15.39 8.08 12.27
C CYS A 62 15.98 7.81 13.65
N ASP A 63 15.19 8.04 14.68
CA ASP A 63 15.61 7.98 16.09
C ASP A 63 14.78 6.99 16.91
N GLY A 64 13.88 6.24 16.26
CA GLY A 64 12.96 5.30 16.89
C GLY A 64 11.77 5.97 17.58
N ILE A 65 11.63 7.29 17.51
CA ILE A 65 10.61 8.07 18.25
C ILE A 65 9.70 8.81 17.29
N VAL A 66 10.29 9.56 16.36
CA VAL A 66 9.55 10.35 15.38
C VAL A 66 9.47 9.60 14.07
N GLY A 67 8.26 9.29 13.66
CA GLY A 67 8.00 8.68 12.35
C GLY A 67 8.25 9.67 11.22
N ARG A 68 8.84 9.20 10.11
CA ARG A 68 8.99 9.96 8.88
C ARG A 68 7.94 9.59 7.85
N GLY A 69 7.45 10.59 7.13
CA GLY A 69 6.55 10.36 6.01
C GLY A 69 7.23 9.61 4.86
N VAL A 70 6.50 8.70 4.23
CA VAL A 70 6.99 7.95 3.05
C VAL A 70 7.39 8.92 1.93
N ILE A 71 6.59 9.98 1.70
CA ILE A 71 6.86 10.98 0.65
C ILE A 71 8.19 11.71 0.90
N GLU A 72 8.50 12.03 2.16
CA GLU A 72 9.76 12.68 2.53
C GLU A 72 10.97 11.79 2.19
N ASN A 73 10.90 10.51 2.52
CA ASN A 73 11.97 9.55 2.26
C ASN A 73 12.08 9.17 0.77
N ALA A 74 10.95 9.05 0.07
CA ALA A 74 10.87 8.70 -1.34
C ALA A 74 10.96 9.91 -2.30
N ARG A 75 11.29 11.11 -1.79
CA ARG A 75 11.25 12.36 -2.56
C ARG A 75 11.98 12.30 -3.89
N GLU A 76 13.17 11.72 -3.91
CA GLU A 76 13.98 11.61 -5.13
C GLU A 76 13.34 10.63 -6.14
N THR A 77 12.83 9.49 -5.66
CA THR A 77 12.10 8.51 -6.49
C THR A 77 10.85 9.12 -7.11
N ILE A 78 10.05 9.82 -6.31
CA ILE A 78 8.84 10.51 -6.77
C ILE A 78 9.21 11.62 -7.76
N GLY A 79 10.26 12.40 -7.46
CA GLY A 79 10.78 13.45 -8.34
C GLY A 79 11.23 12.91 -9.69
N ALA A 80 11.94 11.79 -9.73
CA ALA A 80 12.35 11.11 -10.96
C ALA A 80 11.13 10.64 -11.77
N GLY A 81 10.10 10.07 -11.10
CA GLY A 81 8.85 9.67 -11.73
C GLY A 81 8.11 10.84 -12.39
N ILE A 82 7.96 11.95 -11.68
CA ILE A 82 7.35 13.19 -12.20
C ILE A 82 8.18 13.77 -13.37
N GLY A 83 9.52 13.74 -13.27
CA GLY A 83 10.40 14.18 -14.33
C GLY A 83 10.25 13.34 -15.59
N ALA A 84 10.19 12.02 -15.46
CA ALA A 84 9.97 11.11 -16.56
C ALA A 84 8.61 11.34 -17.23
N GLU A 85 7.54 11.56 -16.45
CA GLU A 85 6.21 11.85 -16.97
C GLU A 85 6.17 13.18 -17.76
N LYS A 86 6.78 14.25 -17.23
CA LYS A 86 6.89 15.53 -17.91
C LYS A 86 7.70 15.41 -19.21
N HIS A 87 8.77 14.64 -19.20
CA HIS A 87 9.56 14.38 -20.40
C HIS A 87 8.75 13.67 -21.48
N ALA A 88 7.98 12.63 -21.10
CA ALA A 88 7.10 11.94 -22.03
C ALA A 88 6.01 12.86 -22.59
N ALA A 89 5.32 13.60 -21.72
CA ALA A 89 4.29 14.53 -22.14
C ALA A 89 4.83 15.56 -23.13
N SER A 90 6.04 16.07 -22.91
CA SER A 90 6.74 16.97 -23.81
C SER A 90 7.09 16.30 -25.14
N SER A 91 7.63 15.08 -25.10
CA SER A 91 8.08 14.34 -26.29
C SER A 91 6.90 13.91 -27.16
N PHE A 92 5.83 13.44 -26.55
CA PHE A 92 4.65 12.95 -27.28
C PHE A 92 3.66 14.08 -27.63
N GLY A 93 3.50 15.06 -26.74
CA GLY A 93 2.54 16.15 -26.92
C GLY A 93 2.96 17.23 -27.92
N GLN A 94 4.26 17.50 -28.01
CA GLN A 94 4.79 18.54 -28.92
C GLN A 94 5.25 18.00 -30.27
N GLY A 95 5.16 16.68 -30.50
CA GLY A 95 5.65 16.07 -31.74
C GLY A 95 7.12 16.30 -32.03
N ASN A 96 7.91 16.55 -30.99
CA ASN A 96 9.33 16.94 -31.09
C ASN A 96 10.25 15.80 -31.53
N MET A 97 9.75 14.58 -31.66
CA MET A 97 10.54 13.51 -32.28
C MET A 97 10.35 13.54 -33.80
N PRO A 98 11.41 13.79 -34.55
CA PRO A 98 11.32 13.66 -35.99
C PRO A 98 11.00 12.20 -36.33
N LYS A 99 9.87 11.96 -36.98
CA LYS A 99 9.44 10.61 -37.37
C LYS A 99 10.29 10.04 -38.51
N ALA A 100 10.98 10.89 -39.23
CA ALA A 100 11.85 10.51 -40.32
C ALA A 100 12.94 11.55 -40.56
N VAL A 101 14.07 11.12 -41.07
CA VAL A 101 15.13 11.99 -41.56
C VAL A 101 15.14 11.90 -43.07
N VAL A 102 14.96 13.04 -43.71
CA VAL A 102 15.11 13.15 -45.18
C VAL A 102 16.53 13.54 -45.48
N LYS A 103 17.25 12.68 -46.17
CA LYS A 103 18.59 12.95 -46.68
C LYS A 103 18.49 13.33 -48.14
N THR A 104 19.12 14.43 -48.54
CA THR A 104 19.20 14.89 -49.94
C THR A 104 20.66 15.00 -50.37
N LYS A 105 20.94 14.69 -51.62
CA LYS A 105 22.29 14.83 -52.16
C LYS A 105 22.61 16.27 -52.62
N GLY A 106 21.58 17.14 -52.69
CA GLY A 106 21.70 18.54 -53.08
C GLY A 106 21.98 19.47 -51.89
N ASN A 107 22.68 20.58 -52.18
CA ASN A 107 22.93 21.62 -51.18
C ASN A 107 21.69 22.51 -51.06
N TRP A 108 20.83 22.24 -50.09
CA TRP A 108 19.59 23.00 -49.87
C TRP A 108 19.93 24.28 -49.08
N ASN A 109 19.53 25.42 -49.62
CA ASN A 109 19.55 26.68 -48.87
C ASN A 109 18.48 26.68 -47.78
N LYS A 110 18.48 27.71 -46.93
CA LYS A 110 17.52 27.81 -45.80
C LYS A 110 16.09 27.90 -46.32
N GLU A 111 15.84 28.64 -47.37
CA GLU A 111 14.51 28.87 -47.94
C GLU A 111 13.89 27.57 -48.49
N LEU A 112 14.64 26.76 -49.18
CA LEU A 112 14.20 25.44 -49.68
C LEU A 112 13.90 24.46 -48.53
N ARG A 113 14.70 24.50 -47.48
CA ARG A 113 14.44 23.66 -46.29
C ARG A 113 13.15 24.08 -45.54
N ASP A 114 12.92 25.35 -45.41
CA ASP A 114 11.74 25.88 -44.73
C ASP A 114 10.49 25.65 -45.59
N ALA A 115 10.54 25.85 -46.90
CA ALA A 115 9.46 25.52 -47.82
C ALA A 115 9.07 24.01 -47.76
N PHE A 116 10.08 23.13 -47.82
CA PHE A 116 9.87 21.70 -47.71
C PHE A 116 9.24 21.30 -46.36
N ARG A 117 9.69 21.94 -45.27
CA ARG A 117 9.14 21.67 -43.94
C ARG A 117 7.65 22.07 -43.85
N GLU A 118 7.28 23.21 -44.42
CA GLU A 118 5.90 23.66 -44.41
C GLU A 118 5.01 22.77 -45.31
N GLU A 119 5.51 22.40 -46.50
CA GLU A 119 4.83 21.49 -47.42
C GLU A 119 4.65 20.09 -46.75
N TRP A 120 5.69 19.56 -46.12
CA TRP A 120 5.65 18.30 -45.38
C TRP A 120 4.62 18.34 -44.28
N LYS A 121 4.56 19.41 -43.48
CA LYS A 121 3.57 19.60 -42.44
C LYS A 121 2.14 19.64 -43.02
N SER A 122 1.94 20.36 -44.07
CA SER A 122 0.62 20.53 -44.71
C SER A 122 0.02 19.18 -45.19
N ILE A 123 0.89 18.30 -45.69
CA ILE A 123 0.50 16.98 -46.24
C ILE A 123 0.27 15.96 -45.08
N HIS A 124 1.03 16.05 -43.99
CA HIS A 124 1.05 15.02 -42.95
C HIS A 124 0.38 15.46 -41.63
N GLN A 125 -0.08 16.70 -41.50
CA GLN A 125 -0.81 17.18 -40.33
C GLN A 125 -2.32 17.18 -40.60
N GLY A 126 -3.04 16.35 -39.83
CA GLY A 126 -4.51 16.30 -39.82
C GLY A 126 -5.04 14.87 -39.91
N ALA A 127 -6.33 14.71 -39.58
CA ALA A 127 -7.03 13.44 -39.58
C ALA A 127 -7.11 12.78 -41.00
N ASN A 128 -6.83 13.55 -42.05
CA ASN A 128 -6.84 13.11 -43.45
C ASN A 128 -5.45 13.20 -44.12
N GLY A 129 -4.37 13.20 -43.34
CA GLY A 129 -3.02 13.23 -43.88
C GLY A 129 -2.73 11.99 -44.74
N ASP A 130 -2.26 12.18 -45.98
CA ASP A 130 -1.85 11.10 -46.85
C ASP A 130 -0.71 10.31 -46.22
N SER A 131 -0.86 8.99 -46.15
CA SER A 131 0.16 8.09 -45.62
C SER A 131 1.36 7.87 -46.53
N VAL A 132 1.31 8.41 -47.75
CA VAL A 132 2.37 8.26 -48.76
C VAL A 132 3.04 9.62 -49.06
N ALA A 133 4.31 9.72 -48.72
CA ALA A 133 5.11 10.89 -49.08
C ALA A 133 5.74 10.69 -50.45
N VAL A 134 5.51 11.59 -51.40
CA VAL A 134 6.18 11.62 -52.70
C VAL A 134 7.32 12.61 -52.62
N LEU A 135 8.54 12.13 -52.74
CA LEU A 135 9.76 12.95 -52.76
C LEU A 135 10.25 13.12 -54.18
N GLY A 136 10.59 14.35 -54.58
CA GLY A 136 11.26 14.64 -55.81
C GLY A 136 12.78 14.54 -55.69
N GLY A 137 13.46 14.05 -56.75
CA GLY A 137 14.91 14.02 -56.81
C GLY A 137 15.58 12.94 -55.96
N ASP A 138 16.88 13.08 -55.79
CA ASP A 138 17.75 12.15 -55.02
C ASP A 138 17.56 12.27 -53.50
N SER A 139 16.31 12.12 -53.03
CA SER A 139 15.98 12.19 -51.62
C SER A 139 15.71 10.80 -51.07
N ASP A 140 16.28 10.47 -49.93
CA ASP A 140 16.06 9.22 -49.19
C ASP A 140 15.42 9.51 -47.85
N ILE A 141 14.39 8.73 -47.49
CA ILE A 141 13.73 8.84 -46.21
C ILE A 141 14.17 7.66 -45.32
N THR A 142 14.84 7.97 -44.27
CA THR A 142 15.12 6.99 -43.22
C THR A 142 14.10 7.18 -42.11
N PRO A 143 13.14 6.25 -41.95
CA PRO A 143 12.22 6.31 -40.81
C PRO A 143 13.01 6.13 -39.51
N LEU A 144 12.78 6.98 -38.54
CA LEU A 144 13.30 6.77 -37.21
C LEU A 144 12.33 5.80 -36.51
N SER A 145 12.71 4.52 -36.48
CA SER A 145 12.03 3.53 -35.65
C SER A 145 12.18 3.88 -34.18
N TRP A 146 11.27 3.32 -33.34
CA TRP A 146 11.38 3.40 -31.90
C TRP A 146 12.81 3.09 -31.47
N SER A 147 13.44 4.06 -30.83
CA SER A 147 14.83 3.90 -30.42
C SER A 147 14.89 2.97 -29.20
N ALA A 148 16.05 2.37 -28.96
CA ALA A 148 16.29 1.63 -27.71
C ALA A 148 15.99 2.48 -26.46
N GLN A 149 16.07 3.81 -26.57
CA GLN A 149 15.73 4.77 -25.52
C GLN A 149 14.23 4.77 -25.19
N ASP A 150 13.35 4.57 -26.18
CA ASP A 150 11.89 4.53 -25.92
C ASP A 150 11.50 3.26 -25.18
N SER A 151 12.10 2.12 -25.49
CA SER A 151 11.93 0.88 -24.75
C SER A 151 12.45 1.01 -23.31
N GLN A 152 13.62 1.60 -23.12
CA GLN A 152 14.18 1.88 -21.80
C GLN A 152 13.29 2.85 -20.99
N TYR A 153 12.63 3.78 -21.64
CA TYR A 153 11.69 4.68 -20.98
C TYR A 153 10.49 3.93 -20.39
N ILE A 154 9.90 2.99 -21.14
CA ILE A 154 8.78 2.16 -20.65
C ILE A 154 9.25 1.32 -19.47
N GLU A 155 10.41 0.69 -19.55
CA GLU A 155 10.99 -0.10 -18.47
C GLU A 155 11.25 0.77 -17.23
N THR A 156 11.76 1.99 -17.41
CA THR A 156 11.97 2.95 -16.32
C THR A 156 10.66 3.33 -15.63
N ARG A 157 9.57 3.54 -16.37
CA ARG A 157 8.26 3.81 -15.77
C ARG A 157 7.72 2.62 -15.00
N GLN A 158 7.87 1.42 -15.53
CA GLN A 158 7.46 0.19 -14.84
C GLN A 158 8.24 0.00 -13.54
N PHE A 159 9.56 0.20 -13.59
CA PHE A 159 10.41 0.15 -12.42
C PHE A 159 10.04 1.23 -11.38
N GLY A 160 9.67 2.43 -11.82
CA GLY A 160 9.19 3.50 -10.94
C GLY A 160 7.94 3.12 -10.14
N VAL A 161 6.99 2.36 -10.74
CA VAL A 161 5.83 1.83 -10.02
C VAL A 161 6.27 0.82 -8.95
N GLU A 162 7.21 -0.07 -9.28
CA GLU A 162 7.74 -1.05 -8.31
C GLU A 162 8.51 -0.37 -7.17
N GLU A 163 9.24 0.71 -7.45
CA GLU A 163 9.95 1.47 -6.40
C GLU A 163 8.97 2.17 -5.46
N ILE A 164 7.95 2.85 -5.99
CA ILE A 164 6.92 3.49 -5.16
C ILE A 164 6.16 2.45 -4.34
N ALA A 165 5.79 1.32 -4.96
CA ALA A 165 5.16 0.20 -4.27
C ALA A 165 6.00 -0.28 -3.07
N ARG A 166 7.32 -0.38 -3.25
CA ARG A 166 8.28 -0.79 -2.21
C ARG A 166 8.35 0.21 -1.06
N TRP A 167 8.33 1.52 -1.35
CA TRP A 167 8.31 2.56 -0.33
C TRP A 167 7.08 2.50 0.58
N TYR A 168 5.91 2.14 0.02
CA TYR A 168 4.68 1.97 0.78
C TYR A 168 4.49 0.57 1.35
N GLY A 169 5.39 -0.37 1.04
CA GLY A 169 5.24 -1.78 1.43
C GLY A 169 4.03 -2.46 0.78
N ILE A 170 3.57 -1.96 -0.37
CA ILE A 170 2.40 -2.49 -1.09
C ILE A 170 2.88 -3.34 -2.25
N PRO A 171 2.46 -4.60 -2.36
CA PRO A 171 2.78 -5.44 -3.50
C PRO A 171 2.32 -4.82 -4.84
N PRO A 172 3.15 -4.82 -5.89
CA PRO A 172 2.83 -4.16 -7.16
C PRO A 172 1.52 -4.60 -7.81
N HIS A 173 1.08 -5.84 -7.60
CA HIS A 173 -0.19 -6.34 -8.15
C HIS A 173 -1.42 -5.60 -7.61
N LEU A 174 -1.39 -5.09 -6.38
CA LEU A 174 -2.46 -4.26 -5.83
C LEU A 174 -2.54 -2.88 -6.49
N LEU A 175 -1.45 -2.44 -7.12
CA LEU A 175 -1.39 -1.25 -7.96
C LEU A 175 -1.73 -1.56 -9.43
N GLN A 176 -2.33 -2.73 -9.71
CA GLN A 176 -2.65 -3.24 -11.05
C GLN A 176 -1.43 -3.43 -11.96
N HIS A 177 -0.23 -3.51 -11.39
CA HIS A 177 1.00 -3.82 -12.10
C HIS A 177 1.18 -5.34 -12.15
N LEU A 178 0.58 -5.98 -13.17
CA LEU A 178 0.41 -7.43 -13.26
C LEU A 178 1.46 -8.13 -14.13
N LEU A 179 2.57 -7.49 -14.47
CA LEU A 179 3.58 -8.04 -15.41
C LEU A 179 4.12 -9.43 -15.01
N ARG A 180 4.08 -9.78 -13.74
CA ARG A 180 4.55 -11.07 -13.20
C ARG A 180 3.50 -11.82 -12.40
N ALA A 181 2.26 -11.31 -12.34
CA ALA A 181 1.19 -11.96 -11.61
C ALA A 181 0.45 -12.94 -12.52
N THR A 182 0.33 -14.19 -12.08
CA THR A 182 -0.55 -15.20 -12.70
C THR A 182 -1.81 -15.35 -11.84
N PHE A 183 -2.93 -15.74 -12.45
CA PHE A 183 -4.20 -15.90 -11.73
C PHE A 183 -4.12 -16.87 -10.54
N SER A 184 -3.24 -17.87 -10.59
CA SER A 184 -3.03 -18.82 -9.49
C SER A 184 -2.31 -18.23 -8.28
N ASN A 185 -1.59 -17.12 -8.44
CA ASN A 185 -0.79 -16.51 -7.34
C ASN A 185 -1.49 -15.34 -6.65
N VAL A 186 -2.65 -14.89 -7.14
CA VAL A 186 -3.31 -13.69 -6.60
C VAL A 186 -3.76 -13.89 -5.14
N GLU A 187 -4.23 -15.07 -4.77
CA GLU A 187 -4.63 -15.40 -3.41
C GLU A 187 -3.42 -15.43 -2.46
N GLU A 188 -2.32 -16.05 -2.90
CA GLU A 188 -1.07 -16.10 -2.16
C GLU A 188 -0.47 -14.70 -1.97
N LEU A 189 -0.51 -13.88 -3.02
CA LEU A 189 -0.07 -12.50 -2.97
C LEU A 189 -0.94 -11.64 -2.03
N GLY A 190 -2.26 -11.89 -2.00
CA GLY A 190 -3.17 -11.25 -1.06
C GLY A 190 -2.84 -11.59 0.40
N ARG A 191 -2.57 -12.86 0.67
CA ARG A 191 -2.14 -13.33 1.99
C ARG A 191 -0.81 -12.70 2.42
N SER A 192 0.17 -12.70 1.52
CA SER A 192 1.49 -12.12 1.78
C SER A 192 1.40 -10.61 2.07
N PHE A 193 0.47 -9.89 1.45
CA PHE A 193 0.23 -8.49 1.77
C PHE A 193 -0.24 -8.30 3.21
N VAL A 194 -1.19 -9.12 3.67
CA VAL A 194 -1.66 -9.05 5.06
C VAL A 194 -0.52 -9.38 6.01
N GLU A 195 0.20 -10.47 5.76
CA GLU A 195 1.22 -10.99 6.66
C GLU A 195 2.45 -10.07 6.77
N TYR A 196 2.97 -9.58 5.63
CA TYR A 196 4.25 -8.86 5.61
C TYR A 196 4.11 -7.34 5.52
N SER A 197 2.98 -6.83 4.99
CA SER A 197 2.82 -5.39 4.80
C SER A 197 1.86 -4.77 5.83
N LEU A 198 0.75 -5.43 6.12
CA LEU A 198 -0.30 -4.88 6.97
C LEU A 198 -0.09 -5.24 8.45
N ASN A 199 0.24 -6.49 8.74
CA ASN A 199 0.36 -7.01 10.11
C ASN A 199 1.31 -6.19 11.00
N PRO A 200 2.50 -5.75 10.54
CA PRO A 200 3.37 -4.90 11.35
C PRO A 200 2.73 -3.59 11.81
N TRP A 201 1.84 -3.00 10.99
CA TRP A 201 1.07 -1.84 11.36
C TRP A 201 0.00 -2.16 12.40
N LEU A 202 -0.73 -3.27 12.21
CA LEU A 202 -1.76 -3.71 13.13
C LEU A 202 -1.19 -4.01 14.51
N GLU A 203 -0.10 -4.77 14.58
CA GLU A 203 0.63 -5.04 15.82
C GLU A 203 1.12 -3.77 16.51
N THR A 204 1.64 -2.80 15.75
CA THR A 204 2.06 -1.51 16.31
C THR A 204 0.89 -0.77 16.97
N TRP A 205 -0.29 -0.81 16.34
CA TRP A 205 -1.51 -0.23 16.90
C TRP A 205 -1.98 -0.97 18.15
N GLU A 206 -2.02 -2.29 18.11
CA GLU A 206 -2.43 -3.14 19.24
C GLU A 206 -1.54 -2.90 20.46
N GLN A 207 -0.23 -2.92 20.25
CA GLN A 207 0.74 -2.63 21.31
C GLN A 207 0.59 -1.21 21.87
N ALA A 208 0.38 -0.22 21.00
CA ALA A 208 0.17 1.16 21.44
C ALA A 208 -1.12 1.31 22.23
N ILE A 209 -2.21 0.65 21.83
CA ILE A 209 -3.49 0.62 22.54
C ILE A 209 -3.30 -0.05 23.91
N ALA A 210 -2.71 -1.24 23.94
CA ALA A 210 -2.46 -1.97 25.17
C ALA A 210 -1.63 -1.14 26.16
N HIS A 211 -0.57 -0.47 25.69
CA HIS A 211 0.32 0.30 26.55
C HIS A 211 -0.25 1.64 27.02
N LYS A 212 -1.08 2.30 26.21
CA LYS A 212 -1.49 3.70 26.44
C LYS A 212 -2.95 3.85 26.89
N LEU A 213 -3.83 2.96 26.45
CA LEU A 213 -5.26 3.11 26.62
C LEU A 213 -5.83 2.11 27.62
N LEU A 214 -5.32 0.90 27.67
CA LEU A 214 -5.72 -0.11 28.65
C LEU A 214 -4.99 0.10 29.98
N ALA A 215 -5.61 -0.30 31.06
CA ALA A 215 -4.99 -0.24 32.38
C ALA A 215 -3.87 -1.29 32.47
N PRO A 216 -2.71 -0.98 33.09
CA PRO A 216 -1.59 -1.92 33.16
C PRO A 216 -1.88 -3.24 33.87
N ASP A 217 -2.84 -3.23 34.78
CA ASP A 217 -3.22 -4.38 35.62
C ASP A 217 -4.50 -5.06 35.13
N ASP A 218 -5.02 -4.68 33.94
CA ASP A 218 -6.27 -5.19 33.40
C ASP A 218 -6.00 -6.30 32.39
N ASP A 219 -5.95 -7.54 32.86
CA ASP A 219 -5.81 -8.72 32.00
C ASP A 219 -7.14 -9.13 31.31
N GLU A 220 -8.24 -8.41 31.58
CA GLU A 220 -9.55 -8.74 31.03
C GLU A 220 -9.73 -8.21 29.61
N TYR A 221 -9.06 -7.10 29.27
CA TYR A 221 -9.20 -6.44 27.97
C TYR A 221 -7.90 -6.47 27.16
N TYR A 222 -8.05 -6.77 25.89
CA TYR A 222 -6.95 -6.69 24.90
C TYR A 222 -7.45 -6.08 23.59
N ALA A 223 -6.53 -5.56 22.81
CA ALA A 223 -6.82 -5.04 21.48
C ALA A 223 -6.28 -6.01 20.43
N GLU A 224 -7.15 -6.43 19.51
CA GLU A 224 -6.80 -7.32 18.40
C GLU A 224 -7.52 -6.89 17.13
N HIS A 225 -6.81 -6.84 16.03
CA HIS A 225 -7.38 -6.59 14.71
C HIS A 225 -7.83 -7.89 14.06
N ASN A 226 -9.11 -8.01 13.75
CA ASN A 226 -9.61 -9.16 13.02
C ASN A 226 -9.29 -9.03 11.51
N VAL A 227 -8.26 -9.73 11.06
CA VAL A 227 -7.82 -9.78 9.66
C VAL A 227 -8.46 -10.90 8.85
N ASP A 228 -9.27 -11.75 9.46
CA ASP A 228 -9.89 -12.92 8.81
C ASP A 228 -10.66 -12.54 7.55
N ALA A 229 -11.33 -11.38 7.57
CA ALA A 229 -12.07 -10.88 6.42
C ALA A 229 -11.18 -10.58 5.20
N LEU A 230 -9.94 -10.14 5.44
CA LEU A 230 -8.94 -9.86 4.39
C LEU A 230 -8.26 -11.14 3.89
N MET A 231 -8.14 -12.14 4.77
CA MET A 231 -7.53 -13.44 4.50
C MET A 231 -8.52 -14.44 3.93
N ARG A 232 -9.79 -14.09 3.79
CA ARG A 232 -10.83 -14.96 3.24
C ARG A 232 -10.48 -15.37 1.82
N GLY A 233 -9.85 -16.54 1.70
CA GLY A 233 -9.58 -17.21 0.44
C GLY A 233 -10.87 -17.54 -0.34
N ASN A 234 -10.77 -18.36 -1.37
CA ASN A 234 -11.95 -18.80 -2.12
C ASN A 234 -12.93 -19.57 -1.21
N ALA A 235 -14.20 -19.66 -1.62
CA ALA A 235 -15.24 -20.33 -0.86
C ALA A 235 -14.91 -21.80 -0.53
N GLN A 236 -14.14 -22.46 -1.38
CA GLN A 236 -13.72 -23.85 -1.20
C GLN A 236 -12.72 -23.99 -0.04
N ALA A 237 -11.74 -23.08 0.06
CA ALA A 237 -10.76 -23.08 1.14
C ALA A 237 -11.44 -22.84 2.48
N ARG A 238 -12.39 -21.89 2.55
CA ARG A 238 -13.18 -21.63 3.77
C ARG A 238 -14.04 -22.82 4.17
N ALA A 239 -14.73 -23.43 3.22
CA ALA A 239 -15.53 -24.62 3.51
C ALA A 239 -14.67 -25.76 4.08
N SER A 240 -13.48 -25.98 3.55
CA SER A 240 -12.53 -26.97 4.07
C SER A 240 -12.04 -26.61 5.47
N TYR A 241 -11.70 -25.33 5.69
CA TYR A 241 -11.28 -24.83 7.01
C TYR A 241 -12.37 -25.06 8.08
N TYR A 242 -13.60 -24.59 7.84
CA TYR A 242 -14.70 -24.81 8.79
C TYR A 242 -15.00 -26.29 9.02
N THR A 243 -14.96 -27.09 7.97
CA THR A 243 -15.19 -28.53 8.10
C THR A 243 -14.13 -29.17 9.02
N GLN A 244 -12.86 -28.80 8.88
CA GLN A 244 -11.78 -29.33 9.72
C GLN A 244 -11.89 -28.84 11.16
N MET A 245 -12.15 -27.55 11.38
CA MET A 245 -12.27 -26.97 12.72
C MET A 245 -13.45 -27.52 13.52
N ILE A 246 -14.59 -27.70 12.86
CA ILE A 246 -15.79 -28.30 13.48
C ILE A 246 -15.55 -29.80 13.75
N ALA A 247 -14.96 -30.52 12.81
CA ALA A 247 -14.69 -31.96 12.97
C ALA A 247 -13.65 -32.28 14.06
N SER A 248 -12.71 -31.37 14.31
CA SER A 248 -11.71 -31.47 15.37
C SER A 248 -12.20 -30.93 16.73
N ALA A 249 -13.46 -30.49 16.84
CA ALA A 249 -14.04 -29.89 18.03
C ALA A 249 -13.29 -28.63 18.53
N VAL A 250 -12.60 -27.91 17.63
CA VAL A 250 -11.96 -26.62 17.92
C VAL A 250 -12.96 -25.47 17.83
N MET A 251 -13.95 -25.61 16.94
CA MET A 251 -14.96 -24.57 16.67
C MET A 251 -16.35 -25.17 16.64
N THR A 252 -17.32 -24.44 17.18
CA THR A 252 -18.73 -24.78 17.10
C THR A 252 -19.36 -24.32 15.77
N ARG A 253 -20.51 -24.86 15.42
CA ARG A 253 -21.24 -24.42 14.22
C ARG A 253 -21.70 -22.96 14.32
N ASN A 254 -22.09 -22.51 15.51
CA ASN A 254 -22.53 -21.12 15.71
C ASN A 254 -21.36 -20.13 15.63
N GLU A 255 -20.17 -20.49 16.08
CA GLU A 255 -18.97 -19.69 15.91
C GLU A 255 -18.62 -19.55 14.41
N ALA A 256 -18.64 -20.63 13.64
CA ALA A 256 -18.44 -20.58 12.18
C ALA A 256 -19.51 -19.71 11.50
N ARG A 257 -20.79 -19.83 11.90
CA ARG A 257 -21.87 -18.98 11.40
C ARG A 257 -21.66 -17.50 11.74
N LYS A 258 -21.20 -17.21 12.95
CA LYS A 258 -20.87 -15.84 13.39
C LYS A 258 -19.76 -15.22 12.53
N LEU A 259 -18.74 -16.00 12.20
CA LEU A 259 -17.67 -15.54 11.30
C LEU A 259 -18.18 -15.21 9.88
N GLU A 260 -19.23 -15.89 9.42
CA GLU A 260 -19.89 -15.62 8.13
C GLU A 260 -21.09 -14.65 8.25
N ASN A 261 -21.26 -13.96 9.40
CA ASN A 261 -22.37 -13.05 9.68
C ASN A 261 -23.76 -13.71 9.53
N MET A 262 -23.86 -15.00 9.85
CA MET A 262 -25.11 -15.74 9.85
C MET A 262 -25.70 -15.82 11.25
N PRO A 263 -27.03 -15.79 11.43
CA PRO A 263 -27.66 -15.96 12.72
C PRO A 263 -27.36 -17.33 13.32
N ALA A 264 -27.28 -17.39 14.66
CA ALA A 264 -27.12 -18.65 15.39
C ALA A 264 -28.29 -19.60 15.14
N VAL A 265 -28.06 -20.90 15.28
CA VAL A 265 -29.09 -21.94 15.20
C VAL A 265 -29.11 -22.73 16.51
N ASP A 266 -30.30 -23.23 16.88
CA ASP A 266 -30.46 -24.04 18.08
C ASP A 266 -29.60 -25.31 18.01
N GLY A 267 -28.90 -25.63 19.10
CA GLY A 267 -27.97 -26.75 19.19
C GLY A 267 -26.66 -26.55 18.40
N GLY A 268 -26.41 -25.34 17.86
CA GLY A 268 -25.22 -25.01 17.12
C GLY A 268 -23.97 -24.75 17.96
N ASP A 269 -24.10 -24.59 19.28
CA ASP A 269 -23.02 -24.33 20.24
C ASP A 269 -22.38 -25.62 20.80
N THR A 270 -22.91 -26.79 20.39
CA THR A 270 -22.34 -28.07 20.78
C THR A 270 -21.12 -28.41 19.94
N PHE A 271 -20.02 -28.75 20.61
CA PHE A 271 -18.85 -29.30 19.92
C PHE A 271 -19.16 -30.66 19.34
N LEU A 272 -18.81 -30.86 18.09
CA LEU A 272 -19.01 -32.13 17.40
C LEU A 272 -17.62 -32.76 17.15
N THR A 273 -17.47 -33.99 17.53
CA THR A 273 -16.29 -34.78 17.17
C THR A 273 -16.72 -35.97 16.30
N GLN A 274 -15.82 -36.45 15.46
CA GLN A 274 -16.08 -37.71 14.76
C GLN A 274 -16.15 -38.85 15.79
N GLY A 275 -17.07 -39.81 15.58
CA GLY A 275 -17.27 -40.92 16.50
C GLY A 275 -16.03 -41.80 16.74
N ALA A 276 -14.95 -41.57 15.97
CA ALA A 276 -13.65 -42.19 16.18
C ALA A 276 -12.77 -41.46 17.24
N ASN A 277 -13.12 -40.22 17.62
CA ASN A 277 -12.44 -39.41 18.62
C ASN A 277 -13.23 -39.50 19.94
N VAL A 278 -13.21 -40.64 20.56
CA VAL A 278 -13.82 -40.85 21.87
C VAL A 278 -12.81 -40.42 22.94
N PRO A 279 -13.22 -39.69 24.00
CA PRO A 279 -12.35 -39.40 25.12
C PRO A 279 -11.76 -40.70 25.68
N LEU A 280 -10.49 -40.67 26.02
CA LEU A 280 -9.86 -41.78 26.72
C LEU A 280 -9.94 -41.52 28.21
N ASP A 281 -10.23 -42.56 28.99
CA ASP A 281 -10.13 -42.52 30.43
C ASP A 281 -8.65 -42.44 30.88
N ASP A 282 -8.40 -42.28 32.17
CA ASP A 282 -7.04 -42.19 32.73
C ASP A 282 -6.20 -43.44 32.46
N ASP A 283 -6.81 -44.56 32.10
CA ASP A 283 -6.14 -45.81 31.70
C ASP A 283 -5.94 -45.91 30.16
N GLY A 284 -6.31 -44.88 29.39
CA GLY A 284 -6.17 -44.85 27.95
C GLY A 284 -7.18 -45.69 27.17
N LYS A 285 -8.31 -46.05 27.78
CA LYS A 285 -9.41 -46.77 27.13
C LYS A 285 -10.53 -45.82 26.75
N PRO A 286 -11.24 -46.07 25.63
CA PRO A 286 -12.37 -45.29 25.25
C PRO A 286 -13.47 -45.30 26.36
N GLU A 287 -13.93 -44.10 26.77
CA GLU A 287 -15.13 -44.00 27.62
C GLU A 287 -16.32 -44.64 26.91
N SER A 288 -16.92 -45.65 27.55
CA SER A 288 -17.90 -46.55 26.93
C SER A 288 -19.36 -46.07 27.03
N ASP A 289 -19.61 -44.79 27.37
CA ASP A 289 -20.96 -44.26 27.60
C ASP A 289 -21.36 -43.17 26.53
N PHE A 290 -21.22 -43.50 25.25
CA PHE A 290 -21.87 -42.75 24.17
C PHE A 290 -22.61 -43.64 23.21
#